data_a82ac61b324a7bed440aff1511297008
#
_entry.id   a82ac61b324a7bed440aff1511297008
#
_cell.length_a   1.000
_cell.length_b   1.000
_cell.length_c   1.000
_cell.angle_alpha   90.00
_cell.angle_beta   90.00
_cell.angle_gamma   90.00
#
_symmetry.space_group_name_H-M   'P 1'
#
loop_
_entity.id
_entity.type
_entity.pdbx_description
1 polymer ?
#
loop_
_entity_poly.entity_id
_entity_poly.type
_entity_poly.pdbx_seq_one_letter_code
_entity_poly.pdbx_strand_id
1 'polypeptide(L)'
;VRKGKKKEKKEKKEKKEKKEKKEKKEKKEKNMLEDFVRRARDENESVGDETFEGELIKGGDFSQIEFERVQFVKCRFERADFEHAAFYQSKFVNCDFSNCVFTGSYWKKTQIAGSKGNGGRFGESCFKECGLSESSFDYADFSRSSWESCTIDGCRFRETFCSEAKLKKMKLKEVDFSRADFFKTPLKGLDFSACIIDGIQLSEHLNELRGMKIGAEQALALVRLLGVETA
;
A
#
# COMPACT_ATOMS: atom_id res chain seq x y z
N VAL A 1 57.58 -21.01 20.91
CA VAL A 1 56.86 -19.89 21.61
C VAL A 1 56.57 -18.71 20.69
N ARG A 2 57.41 -18.33 19.70
CA ARG A 2 57.16 -17.18 18.80
C ARG A 2 56.05 -17.40 17.74
N LYS A 3 55.79 -18.61 17.30
CA LYS A 3 54.74 -18.91 16.27
C LYS A 3 53.29 -18.83 16.84
N GLY A 4 53.07 -19.19 18.10
CA GLY A 4 51.75 -19.11 18.75
C GLY A 4 51.27 -17.64 18.93
N LYS A 5 52.15 -16.75 19.37
CA LYS A 5 51.80 -15.32 19.57
C LYS A 5 51.48 -14.56 18.27
N LYS A 6 52.02 -14.99 17.11
CA LYS A 6 51.69 -14.40 15.80
C LYS A 6 50.30 -14.85 15.33
N LYS A 7 49.89 -16.11 15.61
CA LYS A 7 48.58 -16.65 15.23
C LYS A 7 47.45 -15.97 16.04
N GLU A 8 47.69 -15.83 17.34
CA GLU A 8 46.72 -15.16 18.25
C GLU A 8 46.49 -13.68 17.93
N LYS A 9 47.57 -12.96 17.54
CA LYS A 9 47.47 -11.56 17.07
C LYS A 9 46.68 -11.44 15.75
N LYS A 10 46.83 -12.40 14.85
CA LYS A 10 46.10 -12.41 13.56
C LYS A 10 44.62 -12.66 13.76
N GLU A 11 44.26 -13.64 14.61
CA GLU A 11 42.87 -13.94 14.95
C GLU A 11 42.18 -12.78 15.69
N LYS A 12 42.86 -12.09 16.59
CA LYS A 12 42.32 -10.90 17.25
C LYS A 12 42.10 -9.75 16.28
N LYS A 13 43.00 -9.57 15.28
CA LYS A 13 42.84 -8.54 14.25
C LYS A 13 41.66 -8.85 13.32
N GLU A 14 41.50 -10.10 12.89
CA GLU A 14 40.40 -10.54 12.05
C GLU A 14 39.04 -10.42 12.78
N LYS A 15 38.98 -10.75 14.06
CA LYS A 15 37.75 -10.56 14.89
C LYS A 15 37.42 -9.07 15.05
N LYS A 16 38.41 -8.20 15.22
CA LYS A 16 38.19 -6.76 15.31
C LYS A 16 37.69 -6.17 14.01
N GLU A 17 38.29 -6.56 12.87
CA GLU A 17 37.86 -6.13 11.53
C GLU A 17 36.44 -6.62 11.19
N LYS A 18 36.10 -7.86 11.59
CA LYS A 18 34.72 -8.38 11.42
C LYS A 18 33.71 -7.61 12.28
N LYS A 19 34.10 -7.25 13.51
CA LYS A 19 33.25 -6.47 14.41
C LYS A 19 33.04 -5.05 13.88
N GLU A 20 34.11 -4.39 13.43
CA GLU A 20 34.04 -3.06 12.81
C GLU A 20 33.25 -3.04 11.49
N LYS A 21 33.36 -4.11 10.67
CA LYS A 21 32.54 -4.27 9.47
C LYS A 21 31.06 -4.50 9.81
N LYS A 22 30.77 -5.23 10.90
CA LYS A 22 29.41 -5.45 11.37
C LYS A 22 28.82 -4.17 11.93
N GLU A 23 29.54 -3.44 12.76
CA GLU A 23 29.15 -2.12 13.29
C GLU A 23 28.98 -1.06 12.20
N LYS A 24 29.84 -1.06 11.16
CA LYS A 24 29.67 -0.20 9.98
C LYS A 24 28.48 -0.58 9.13
N LYS A 25 28.14 -1.88 9.06
CA LYS A 25 26.95 -2.37 8.37
C LYS A 25 25.68 -2.01 9.16
N GLU A 26 25.70 -2.19 10.47
CA GLU A 26 24.61 -1.77 11.37
C GLU A 26 24.44 -0.23 11.40
N LYS A 27 25.53 0.56 11.32
CA LYS A 27 25.45 2.02 11.14
C LYS A 27 24.99 2.48 9.76
N LYS A 28 25.20 1.67 8.70
CA LYS A 28 24.65 1.93 7.35
C LYS A 28 23.17 1.56 7.24
N GLU A 29 22.67 0.74 8.16
CA GLU A 29 21.25 0.39 8.29
C GLU A 29 20.47 1.40 9.17
N LYS A 30 21.06 2.55 9.51
CA LYS A 30 20.34 3.64 10.16
C LYS A 30 19.40 4.23 9.12
N ASN A 31 18.12 3.93 9.27
CA ASN A 31 17.08 4.29 8.36
C ASN A 31 16.89 5.81 8.38
N MET A 32 17.14 6.47 7.28
CA MET A 32 17.03 7.92 7.18
C MET A 32 15.61 8.38 7.50
N LEU A 33 14.60 7.65 7.04
CA LEU A 33 13.20 7.93 7.33
C LEU A 33 12.90 7.94 8.83
N GLU A 34 13.42 6.97 9.62
CA GLU A 34 13.20 6.92 11.06
C GLU A 34 13.80 8.13 11.79
N ASP A 35 14.95 8.62 11.33
CA ASP A 35 15.57 9.82 11.90
C ASP A 35 14.75 11.09 11.59
N PHE A 36 14.14 11.21 10.40
CA PHE A 36 13.21 12.29 10.05
C PHE A 36 11.92 12.22 10.87
N VAL A 37 11.33 11.04 10.98
CA VAL A 37 10.09 10.84 11.76
C VAL A 37 10.29 11.14 13.25
N ARG A 38 11.44 10.72 13.81
CA ARG A 38 11.75 11.06 15.20
C ARG A 38 11.82 12.57 15.42
N ARG A 39 12.53 13.31 14.54
CA ARG A 39 12.58 14.79 14.61
C ARG A 39 11.20 15.41 14.47
N ALA A 40 10.41 14.95 13.49
CA ALA A 40 9.06 15.44 13.28
C ALA A 40 8.18 15.28 14.53
N ARG A 41 8.29 14.15 15.24
CA ARG A 41 7.60 13.94 16.51
C ARG A 41 8.09 14.85 17.63
N ASP A 42 9.42 15.00 17.78
CA ASP A 42 10.03 15.83 18.83
C ASP A 42 9.67 17.32 18.63
N GLU A 43 9.58 17.77 17.38
CA GLU A 43 9.31 19.17 17.00
C GLU A 43 7.82 19.44 16.73
N ASN A 44 6.98 18.40 16.71
CA ASN A 44 5.57 18.44 16.31
C ASN A 44 5.37 19.06 14.92
N GLU A 45 6.19 18.63 13.97
CA GLU A 45 6.20 19.06 12.58
C GLU A 45 5.89 17.90 11.62
N SER A 46 5.67 18.20 10.34
CA SER A 46 5.54 17.21 9.29
C SER A 46 6.91 16.80 8.73
N VAL A 47 7.00 15.61 8.13
CA VAL A 47 8.10 15.26 7.24
C VAL A 47 7.79 15.81 5.86
N GLY A 48 8.53 16.83 5.41
CA GLY A 48 8.22 17.55 4.17
C GLY A 48 9.37 17.65 3.19
N ASP A 49 9.03 17.67 1.88
CA ASP A 49 9.94 17.95 0.76
C ASP A 49 11.15 16.99 0.63
N GLU A 50 11.02 15.76 1.13
CA GLU A 50 12.09 14.78 1.18
C GLU A 50 11.93 13.67 0.15
N THR A 51 13.07 13.06 -0.22
CA THR A 51 13.09 11.86 -1.08
C THR A 51 13.86 10.75 -0.41
N PHE A 52 13.16 9.62 -0.17
CA PHE A 52 13.74 8.39 0.35
C PHE A 52 13.87 7.39 -0.79
N GLU A 53 15.08 6.95 -1.12
CA GLU A 53 15.32 6.02 -2.22
C GLU A 53 16.03 4.75 -1.76
N GLY A 54 15.46 3.60 -2.13
CA GLY A 54 16.06 2.29 -1.91
C GLY A 54 16.16 1.86 -0.45
N GLU A 55 15.41 2.51 0.45
CA GLU A 55 15.45 2.17 1.87
C GLU A 55 14.72 0.87 2.18
N LEU A 56 15.30 0.09 3.09
CA LEU A 56 14.69 -1.08 3.69
C LEU A 56 14.31 -0.76 5.14
N ILE A 57 13.01 -0.58 5.36
CA ILE A 57 12.44 -0.23 6.66
C ILE A 57 11.81 -1.48 7.29
N LYS A 58 12.24 -1.88 8.48
CA LYS A 58 11.75 -3.07 9.18
C LYS A 58 11.05 -2.70 10.48
N GLY A 59 9.73 -2.81 10.49
CA GLY A 59 8.92 -2.64 11.68
C GLY A 59 8.92 -1.21 12.26
N GLY A 60 9.10 -0.19 11.43
CA GLY A 60 9.06 1.22 11.87
C GLY A 60 7.67 1.65 12.29
N ASP A 61 7.59 2.48 13.33
CA ASP A 61 6.37 3.18 13.76
C ASP A 61 6.35 4.59 13.16
N PHE A 62 5.47 4.78 12.19
CA PHE A 62 5.20 6.02 11.46
C PHE A 62 3.77 6.50 11.68
N SER A 63 3.10 5.97 12.73
CA SER A 63 1.72 6.32 13.05
C SER A 63 1.58 7.81 13.34
N GLN A 64 0.44 8.39 12.92
CA GLN A 64 0.09 9.80 13.15
C GLN A 64 1.07 10.83 12.56
N ILE A 65 2.02 10.42 11.72
CA ILE A 65 2.95 11.34 11.06
C ILE A 65 2.30 11.92 9.79
N GLU A 66 2.52 13.21 9.57
CA GLU A 66 2.19 13.88 8.33
C GLU A 66 3.39 13.89 7.39
N PHE A 67 3.18 13.37 6.17
CA PHE A 67 4.15 13.38 5.07
C PHE A 67 3.67 14.34 3.99
N GLU A 68 4.39 15.41 3.76
CA GLU A 68 4.02 16.44 2.79
C GLU A 68 5.03 16.55 1.66
N ARG A 69 4.62 16.33 0.41
CA ARG A 69 5.49 16.33 -0.78
C ARG A 69 6.69 15.37 -0.69
N VAL A 70 6.52 14.27 0.04
CA VAL A 70 7.56 13.24 0.21
C VAL A 70 7.51 12.26 -0.96
N GLN A 71 8.68 11.85 -1.43
CA GLN A 71 8.81 10.81 -2.44
C GLN A 71 9.50 9.57 -1.86
N PHE A 72 8.81 8.44 -1.92
CA PHE A 72 9.37 7.12 -1.63
C PHE A 72 9.63 6.43 -2.96
N VAL A 73 10.89 6.14 -3.26
CA VAL A 73 11.32 5.52 -4.53
C VAL A 73 12.04 4.22 -4.24
N LYS A 74 11.53 3.11 -4.77
CA LYS A 74 12.12 1.77 -4.57
C LYS A 74 12.35 1.40 -3.10
N CYS A 75 11.56 1.96 -2.20
CA CYS A 75 11.61 1.63 -0.77
C CYS A 75 10.85 0.33 -0.49
N ARG A 76 11.33 -0.41 0.50
CA ARG A 76 10.68 -1.61 0.99
C ARG A 76 10.37 -1.48 2.47
N PHE A 77 9.10 -1.60 2.80
CA PHE A 77 8.58 -1.55 4.17
C PHE A 77 8.16 -2.95 4.62
N GLU A 78 8.76 -3.48 5.66
CA GLU A 78 8.42 -4.79 6.22
C GLU A 78 7.70 -4.61 7.55
N ARG A 79 6.37 -4.80 7.58
CA ARG A 79 5.53 -4.67 8.77
C ARG A 79 5.62 -3.28 9.43
N ALA A 80 5.73 -2.22 8.63
CA ALA A 80 5.73 -0.85 9.11
C ALA A 80 4.30 -0.42 9.49
N ASP A 81 4.22 0.46 10.49
CA ASP A 81 2.96 1.01 10.98
C ASP A 81 2.82 2.48 10.57
N PHE A 82 1.79 2.76 9.76
CA PHE A 82 1.37 4.10 9.32
C PHE A 82 -0.07 4.39 9.77
N GLU A 83 -0.51 3.80 10.88
CA GLU A 83 -1.86 4.03 11.40
C GLU A 83 -2.10 5.53 11.63
N HIS A 84 -3.23 6.03 11.10
CA HIS A 84 -3.57 7.47 11.15
C HIS A 84 -2.52 8.42 10.55
N ALA A 85 -1.55 7.94 9.78
CA ALA A 85 -0.63 8.81 9.06
C ALA A 85 -1.34 9.58 7.94
N ALA A 86 -0.82 10.75 7.57
CA ALA A 86 -1.34 11.54 6.47
C ALA A 86 -0.31 11.74 5.38
N PHE A 87 -0.73 11.59 4.12
CA PHE A 87 0.12 11.75 2.94
C PHE A 87 -0.47 12.84 2.02
N TYR A 88 0.19 13.98 1.97
CA TYR A 88 -0.21 15.11 1.13
C TYR A 88 0.75 15.26 -0.04
N GLN A 89 0.23 15.25 -1.28
CA GLN A 89 1.01 15.46 -2.50
C GLN A 89 2.27 14.57 -2.61
N SER A 90 2.26 13.44 -1.93
CA SER A 90 3.38 12.50 -1.84
C SER A 90 3.36 11.46 -2.94
N LYS A 91 4.46 10.74 -3.12
CA LYS A 91 4.60 9.71 -4.16
C LYS A 91 5.21 8.43 -3.61
N PHE A 92 4.67 7.30 -4.04
CA PHE A 92 5.24 5.98 -3.84
C PHE A 92 5.53 5.37 -5.22
N VAL A 93 6.79 5.25 -5.58
CA VAL A 93 7.20 4.77 -6.91
C VAL A 93 8.04 3.50 -6.76
N ASN A 94 7.55 2.40 -7.35
CA ASN A 94 8.22 1.10 -7.28
C ASN A 94 8.51 0.62 -5.85
N CYS A 95 7.64 0.95 -4.91
CA CYS A 95 7.77 0.57 -3.51
C CYS A 95 7.10 -0.76 -3.20
N ASP A 96 7.54 -1.42 -2.11
CA ASP A 96 6.86 -2.57 -1.53
C ASP A 96 6.51 -2.24 -0.07
N PHE A 97 5.21 -2.08 0.19
CA PHE A 97 4.62 -1.88 1.52
C PHE A 97 3.58 -2.95 1.83
N SER A 98 3.79 -4.15 1.30
CA SER A 98 2.92 -5.30 1.57
C SER A 98 2.87 -5.62 3.05
N ASN A 99 1.67 -5.97 3.54
CA ASN A 99 1.39 -6.29 4.94
C ASN A 99 1.70 -5.15 5.94
N CYS A 100 1.81 -3.91 5.47
CA CYS A 100 1.92 -2.73 6.34
C CYS A 100 0.55 -2.25 6.81
N VAL A 101 0.54 -1.47 7.87
CA VAL A 101 -0.68 -0.92 8.48
C VAL A 101 -0.85 0.53 8.04
N PHE A 102 -2.01 0.83 7.47
CA PHE A 102 -2.42 2.19 7.08
C PHE A 102 -3.84 2.49 7.56
N THR A 103 -4.33 1.77 8.56
CA THR A 103 -5.69 1.94 9.09
C THR A 103 -5.92 3.40 9.50
N GLY A 104 -7.06 3.97 9.07
CA GLY A 104 -7.42 5.35 9.38
C GLY A 104 -6.52 6.41 8.72
N SER A 105 -5.62 6.05 7.82
CA SER A 105 -4.71 7.00 7.16
C SER A 105 -5.43 7.94 6.18
N TYR A 106 -4.84 9.09 5.93
CA TYR A 106 -5.38 10.11 5.04
C TYR A 106 -4.44 10.37 3.85
N TRP A 107 -4.99 10.28 2.63
CA TRP A 107 -4.25 10.42 1.39
C TRP A 107 -4.87 11.51 0.53
N LYS A 108 -4.11 12.54 0.20
CA LYS A 108 -4.60 13.63 -0.66
C LYS A 108 -3.60 13.99 -1.74
N LYS A 109 -4.04 13.94 -2.99
CA LYS A 109 -3.21 14.22 -4.17
C LYS A 109 -1.94 13.36 -4.23
N THR A 110 -2.00 12.17 -3.65
CA THR A 110 -0.87 11.23 -3.59
C THR A 110 -0.90 10.29 -4.78
N GLN A 111 0.27 9.94 -5.28
CA GLN A 111 0.45 9.02 -6.41
C GLN A 111 1.14 7.74 -5.95
N ILE A 112 0.60 6.59 -6.36
CA ILE A 112 1.19 5.27 -6.12
C ILE A 112 1.38 4.61 -7.47
N ALA A 113 2.62 4.37 -7.88
CA ALA A 113 2.95 3.82 -9.20
C ALA A 113 3.90 2.64 -9.10
N GLY A 114 3.63 1.55 -9.85
CA GLY A 114 4.49 0.37 -9.93
C GLY A 114 4.74 -0.32 -8.58
N SER A 115 3.86 -0.10 -7.61
CA SER A 115 4.11 -0.46 -6.20
C SER A 115 3.28 -1.66 -5.74
N LYS A 116 3.64 -2.23 -4.59
CA LYS A 116 2.97 -3.38 -3.98
C LYS A 116 2.47 -3.04 -2.58
N GLY A 117 1.17 -3.19 -2.38
CA GLY A 117 0.50 -3.06 -1.08
C GLY A 117 -0.32 -4.30 -0.73
N ASN A 118 0.13 -5.49 -1.18
CA ASN A 118 -0.61 -6.74 -1.00
C ASN A 118 -0.78 -7.08 0.48
N GLY A 119 -1.99 -7.45 0.89
CA GLY A 119 -2.29 -7.74 2.29
C GLY A 119 -2.17 -6.54 3.24
N GLY A 120 -1.98 -5.33 2.70
CA GLY A 120 -1.93 -4.09 3.49
C GLY A 120 -3.27 -3.77 4.13
N ARG A 121 -3.27 -3.17 5.31
CA ARG A 121 -4.48 -2.77 6.04
C ARG A 121 -4.75 -1.29 5.83
N PHE A 122 -5.73 -0.96 4.97
CA PHE A 122 -6.17 0.40 4.66
C PHE A 122 -7.61 0.66 5.14
N GLY A 123 -8.10 -0.14 6.07
CA GLY A 123 -9.44 0.04 6.63
C GLY A 123 -9.64 1.45 7.18
N GLU A 124 -10.84 2.02 7.00
CA GLU A 124 -11.21 3.36 7.48
C GLU A 124 -10.39 4.53 6.91
N SER A 125 -9.50 4.26 5.95
CA SER A 125 -8.68 5.30 5.32
C SER A 125 -9.46 6.19 4.36
N CYS A 126 -8.95 7.40 4.13
CA CYS A 126 -9.55 8.37 3.24
C CYS A 126 -8.59 8.72 2.09
N PHE A 127 -9.05 8.52 0.85
CA PHE A 127 -8.31 8.84 -0.36
C PHE A 127 -9.01 9.95 -1.14
N LYS A 128 -8.35 11.08 -1.36
CA LYS A 128 -8.88 12.22 -2.12
C LYS A 128 -7.94 12.63 -3.24
N GLU A 129 -8.46 12.69 -4.45
CA GLU A 129 -7.69 13.13 -5.63
C GLU A 129 -6.39 12.33 -5.84
N CYS A 130 -6.41 11.04 -5.47
CA CYS A 130 -5.25 10.14 -5.58
C CYS A 130 -5.21 9.42 -6.92
N GLY A 131 -4.00 9.06 -7.35
CA GLY A 131 -3.77 8.22 -8.52
C GLY A 131 -3.03 6.94 -8.15
N LEU A 132 -3.57 5.80 -8.56
CA LEU A 132 -2.93 4.50 -8.43
C LEU A 132 -2.72 3.94 -9.84
N SER A 133 -1.49 3.56 -10.18
CA SER A 133 -1.17 2.99 -11.49
C SER A 133 -0.22 1.81 -11.39
N GLU A 134 -0.41 0.80 -12.26
CA GLU A 134 0.48 -0.35 -12.42
C GLU A 134 0.88 -1.01 -11.09
N SER A 135 -0.03 -1.00 -10.11
CA SER A 135 0.24 -1.40 -8.73
C SER A 135 -0.62 -2.59 -8.32
N SER A 136 -0.20 -3.33 -7.29
CA SER A 136 -0.94 -4.46 -6.78
C SER A 136 -1.32 -4.30 -5.31
N PHE A 137 -2.59 -4.60 -5.02
CA PHE A 137 -3.18 -4.56 -3.69
C PHE A 137 -3.94 -5.86 -3.38
N ASP A 138 -3.48 -6.98 -3.96
CA ASP A 138 -4.14 -8.28 -3.74
C ASP A 138 -4.23 -8.58 -2.24
N TYR A 139 -5.40 -9.07 -1.77
CA TYR A 139 -5.71 -9.37 -0.35
C TYR A 139 -5.67 -8.18 0.61
N ALA A 140 -5.59 -6.94 0.11
CA ALA A 140 -5.58 -5.76 0.98
C ALA A 140 -6.97 -5.47 1.55
N ASP A 141 -7.01 -4.88 2.74
CA ASP A 141 -8.25 -4.48 3.40
C ASP A 141 -8.49 -2.97 3.24
N PHE A 142 -9.53 -2.62 2.49
CA PHE A 142 -10.07 -1.27 2.31
C PHE A 142 -11.47 -1.12 2.92
N SER A 143 -11.86 -1.98 3.84
CA SER A 143 -13.18 -1.92 4.47
C SER A 143 -13.43 -0.57 5.13
N ARG A 144 -14.64 -0.04 4.97
CA ARG A 144 -15.06 1.27 5.48
C ARG A 144 -14.22 2.47 5.02
N SER A 145 -13.36 2.28 4.02
CA SER A 145 -12.58 3.38 3.44
C SER A 145 -13.44 4.33 2.61
N SER A 146 -12.94 5.53 2.38
CA SER A 146 -13.60 6.51 1.52
C SER A 146 -12.67 6.99 0.39
N TRP A 147 -13.21 7.01 -0.83
CA TRP A 147 -12.49 7.39 -2.03
C TRP A 147 -13.24 8.48 -2.77
N GLU A 148 -12.59 9.58 -3.04
CA GLU A 148 -13.20 10.71 -3.76
C GLU A 148 -12.27 11.23 -4.86
N SER A 149 -12.79 11.26 -6.09
CA SER A 149 -12.08 11.81 -7.26
C SER A 149 -10.75 11.13 -7.55
N CYS A 150 -10.64 9.82 -7.27
CA CYS A 150 -9.42 9.04 -7.49
C CYS A 150 -9.45 8.34 -8.85
N THR A 151 -8.26 8.07 -9.38
CA THR A 151 -8.05 7.29 -10.60
C THR A 151 -7.27 6.03 -10.28
N ILE A 152 -7.73 4.88 -10.79
CA ILE A 152 -7.02 3.60 -10.68
C ILE A 152 -6.86 3.05 -12.11
N ASP A 153 -5.63 2.83 -12.54
CA ASP A 153 -5.28 2.38 -13.91
C ASP A 153 -4.28 1.22 -13.85
N GLY A 154 -4.56 0.12 -14.55
CA GLY A 154 -3.67 -1.04 -14.66
C GLY A 154 -3.35 -1.73 -13.34
N CYS A 155 -4.21 -1.63 -12.33
CA CYS A 155 -3.95 -2.15 -11.00
C CYS A 155 -4.65 -3.48 -10.72
N ARG A 156 -4.10 -4.26 -9.77
CA ARG A 156 -4.73 -5.47 -9.27
C ARG A 156 -5.27 -5.25 -7.85
N PHE A 157 -6.52 -5.63 -7.69
CA PHE A 157 -7.26 -5.61 -6.42
C PHE A 157 -7.97 -6.96 -6.21
N ARG A 158 -7.27 -8.07 -6.47
CA ARG A 158 -7.83 -9.41 -6.32
C ARG A 158 -8.04 -9.76 -4.87
N GLU A 159 -9.19 -10.34 -4.56
CA GLU A 159 -9.52 -10.80 -3.21
C GLU A 159 -9.36 -9.69 -2.16
N THR A 160 -9.53 -8.42 -2.55
CA THR A 160 -9.52 -7.29 -1.61
C THR A 160 -10.83 -7.18 -0.85
N PHE A 161 -10.76 -6.67 0.36
CA PHE A 161 -11.92 -6.36 1.17
C PHE A 161 -12.28 -4.88 0.99
N CYS A 162 -13.40 -4.61 0.32
CA CYS A 162 -13.91 -3.26 0.08
C CYS A 162 -15.31 -3.09 0.71
N SER A 163 -15.61 -3.85 1.76
CA SER A 163 -16.92 -3.83 2.44
C SER A 163 -17.20 -2.47 3.06
N GLU A 164 -18.44 -1.99 2.91
CA GLU A 164 -18.93 -0.72 3.47
C GLU A 164 -18.13 0.51 3.01
N ALA A 165 -17.38 0.42 1.89
CA ALA A 165 -16.60 1.51 1.36
C ALA A 165 -17.48 2.58 0.68
N LYS A 166 -16.98 3.81 0.63
CA LYS A 166 -17.64 4.96 -0.02
C LYS A 166 -16.83 5.39 -1.24
N LEU A 167 -17.34 5.07 -2.43
CA LEU A 167 -16.66 5.33 -3.69
C LEU A 167 -17.37 6.44 -4.46
N LYS A 168 -16.71 7.60 -4.63
CA LYS A 168 -17.28 8.75 -5.32
C LYS A 168 -16.37 9.26 -6.43
N LYS A 169 -16.94 9.48 -7.62
CA LYS A 169 -16.22 10.09 -8.76
C LYS A 169 -14.92 9.34 -9.10
N MET A 170 -14.93 8.00 -9.00
CA MET A 170 -13.78 7.16 -9.35
C MET A 170 -13.66 7.05 -10.86
N LYS A 171 -12.41 7.00 -11.34
CA LYS A 171 -12.07 6.58 -12.70
C LYS A 171 -11.34 5.27 -12.63
N LEU A 172 -11.90 4.24 -13.23
CA LEU A 172 -11.37 2.88 -13.22
C LEU A 172 -11.00 2.48 -14.65
N LYS A 173 -9.79 2.00 -14.86
CA LYS A 173 -9.31 1.52 -16.16
C LYS A 173 -8.39 0.32 -15.97
N GLU A 174 -8.69 -0.77 -16.66
CA GLU A 174 -7.89 -2.00 -16.65
C GLU A 174 -7.59 -2.52 -15.22
N VAL A 175 -8.58 -2.43 -14.32
CA VAL A 175 -8.45 -2.89 -12.93
C VAL A 175 -8.99 -4.28 -12.78
N ASP A 176 -8.23 -5.15 -12.13
CA ASP A 176 -8.65 -6.51 -11.82
C ASP A 176 -9.18 -6.60 -10.37
N PHE A 177 -10.51 -6.70 -10.24
CA PHE A 177 -11.23 -6.88 -8.99
C PHE A 177 -11.70 -8.34 -8.79
N SER A 178 -11.07 -9.31 -9.45
CA SER A 178 -11.46 -10.72 -9.30
C SER A 178 -11.58 -11.11 -7.83
N ARG A 179 -12.72 -11.63 -7.44
CA ARG A 179 -13.09 -12.08 -6.09
C ARG A 179 -13.00 -11.00 -5.01
N ALA A 180 -13.01 -9.71 -5.38
CA ALA A 180 -13.07 -8.62 -4.41
C ALA A 180 -14.45 -8.59 -3.70
N ASP A 181 -14.42 -8.28 -2.40
CA ASP A 181 -15.63 -8.15 -1.58
C ASP A 181 -16.13 -6.70 -1.54
N PHE A 182 -17.27 -6.45 -2.17
CA PHE A 182 -17.96 -5.16 -2.16
C PHE A 182 -19.22 -5.19 -1.27
N PHE A 183 -19.29 -6.06 -0.27
CA PHE A 183 -20.44 -6.14 0.62
C PHE A 183 -20.85 -4.78 1.16
N LYS A 184 -22.11 -4.39 0.94
CA LYS A 184 -22.67 -3.07 1.32
C LYS A 184 -21.92 -1.85 0.75
N THR A 185 -21.18 -1.99 -0.35
CA THR A 185 -20.49 -0.89 -1.03
C THR A 185 -21.25 -0.49 -2.29
N PRO A 186 -21.94 0.66 -2.31
CA PRO A 186 -22.69 1.10 -3.48
C PRO A 186 -21.76 1.39 -4.66
N LEU A 187 -22.00 0.73 -5.81
CA LEU A 187 -21.23 0.90 -7.05
C LEU A 187 -21.94 1.86 -8.03
N LYS A 188 -22.94 2.59 -7.58
CA LYS A 188 -23.75 3.51 -8.39
C LYS A 188 -22.89 4.57 -9.07
N GLY A 189 -23.04 4.66 -10.38
CA GLY A 189 -22.38 5.67 -11.22
C GLY A 189 -20.92 5.36 -11.53
N LEU A 190 -20.35 4.26 -11.02
CA LEU A 190 -19.03 3.78 -11.38
C LEU A 190 -19.08 2.97 -12.67
N ASP A 191 -18.05 3.12 -13.49
CA ASP A 191 -17.88 2.42 -14.75
C ASP A 191 -16.83 1.33 -14.62
N PHE A 192 -17.27 0.07 -14.67
CA PHE A 192 -16.43 -1.11 -14.61
C PHE A 192 -16.25 -1.77 -15.98
N SER A 193 -16.69 -1.14 -17.06
CA SER A 193 -16.69 -1.75 -18.41
C SER A 193 -15.29 -2.19 -18.90
N ALA A 194 -14.23 -1.56 -18.39
CA ALA A 194 -12.84 -1.91 -18.67
C ALA A 194 -12.18 -2.69 -17.52
N CYS A 195 -12.95 -3.24 -16.56
CA CYS A 195 -12.42 -3.94 -15.40
C CYS A 195 -12.74 -5.43 -15.44
N ILE A 196 -12.00 -6.23 -14.70
CA ILE A 196 -12.31 -7.65 -14.43
C ILE A 196 -13.03 -7.70 -13.09
N ILE A 197 -14.22 -8.33 -13.08
CA ILE A 197 -15.10 -8.44 -11.89
C ILE A 197 -15.53 -9.89 -11.62
N ASP A 198 -14.76 -10.86 -12.06
CA ASP A 198 -15.11 -12.27 -11.90
C ASP A 198 -15.16 -12.66 -10.42
N GLY A 199 -16.30 -13.23 -10.01
CA GLY A 199 -16.49 -13.76 -8.66
C GLY A 199 -16.47 -12.71 -7.55
N ILE A 200 -16.79 -11.43 -7.85
CA ILE A 200 -16.96 -10.41 -6.79
C ILE A 200 -18.01 -10.85 -5.79
N GLN A 201 -17.83 -10.45 -4.54
CA GLN A 201 -18.74 -10.75 -3.45
C GLN A 201 -19.61 -9.54 -3.14
N LEU A 202 -20.91 -9.77 -2.92
CA LEU A 202 -21.95 -8.76 -2.74
C LEU A 202 -22.91 -9.21 -1.65
N SER A 203 -23.81 -8.31 -1.20
CA SER A 203 -24.89 -8.72 -0.33
C SER A 203 -25.92 -9.59 -1.06
N GLU A 204 -26.69 -10.37 -0.33
CA GLU A 204 -27.73 -11.27 -0.86
C GLU A 204 -28.72 -10.58 -1.83
N HIS A 205 -29.03 -9.32 -1.58
CA HIS A 205 -29.97 -8.55 -2.38
C HIS A 205 -29.36 -7.81 -3.56
N LEU A 206 -28.03 -7.89 -3.76
CA LEU A 206 -27.27 -7.27 -4.86
C LEU A 206 -27.55 -5.75 -5.03
N ASN A 207 -27.88 -5.06 -3.94
CA ASN A 207 -28.19 -3.63 -3.97
C ASN A 207 -27.00 -2.77 -4.42
N GLU A 208 -25.80 -3.27 -4.22
CA GLU A 208 -24.53 -2.65 -4.62
C GLU A 208 -24.47 -2.37 -6.12
N LEU A 209 -25.07 -3.25 -6.94
CA LEU A 209 -25.06 -3.18 -8.41
C LEU A 209 -25.97 -2.09 -8.99
N ARG A 210 -26.87 -1.51 -8.21
CA ARG A 210 -27.83 -0.53 -8.72
C ARG A 210 -27.14 0.71 -9.30
N GLY A 211 -27.25 0.90 -10.62
CA GLY A 211 -26.68 2.03 -11.34
C GLY A 211 -25.16 1.94 -11.58
N MET A 212 -24.56 0.78 -11.37
CA MET A 212 -23.23 0.40 -11.87
C MET A 212 -23.26 0.34 -13.40
N LYS A 213 -22.18 0.75 -14.06
CA LYS A 213 -22.01 0.60 -15.50
C LYS A 213 -21.05 -0.55 -15.79
N ILE A 214 -21.42 -1.40 -16.73
CA ILE A 214 -20.66 -2.58 -17.14
C ILE A 214 -20.70 -2.75 -18.66
N GLY A 215 -19.77 -3.49 -19.23
CA GLY A 215 -19.82 -3.99 -20.60
C GLY A 215 -20.53 -5.37 -20.68
N ALA A 216 -20.64 -5.88 -21.91
CA ALA A 216 -21.30 -7.16 -22.15
C ALA A 216 -20.58 -8.36 -21.48
N GLU A 217 -19.27 -8.34 -21.43
CA GLU A 217 -18.46 -9.41 -20.82
C GLU A 217 -18.71 -9.50 -19.31
N GLN A 218 -18.76 -8.36 -18.62
CA GLN A 218 -19.04 -8.32 -17.19
C GLN A 218 -20.47 -8.74 -16.85
N ALA A 219 -21.42 -8.58 -17.80
CA ALA A 219 -22.80 -9.03 -17.58
C ALA A 219 -22.88 -10.55 -17.37
N LEU A 220 -22.07 -11.34 -18.09
CA LEU A 220 -22.00 -12.80 -17.89
C LEU A 220 -21.45 -13.16 -16.51
N ALA A 221 -20.45 -12.44 -16.02
CA ALA A 221 -19.92 -12.64 -14.66
C ALA A 221 -20.98 -12.38 -13.60
N LEU A 222 -21.79 -11.32 -13.76
CA LEU A 222 -22.87 -10.99 -12.82
C LEU A 222 -24.04 -11.97 -12.88
N VAL A 223 -24.38 -12.48 -14.07
CA VAL A 223 -25.44 -13.49 -14.24
C VAL A 223 -25.10 -14.78 -13.47
N ARG A 224 -23.84 -15.16 -13.42
CA ARG A 224 -23.39 -16.33 -12.63
C ARG A 224 -23.61 -16.14 -11.12
N LEU A 225 -23.53 -14.90 -10.61
CA LEU A 225 -23.82 -14.62 -9.19
C LEU A 225 -25.28 -14.87 -8.84
N LEU A 226 -26.19 -14.83 -9.84
CA LEU A 226 -27.61 -15.16 -9.69
C LEU A 226 -27.88 -16.67 -9.76
N GLY A 227 -26.83 -17.50 -9.88
CA GLY A 227 -27.00 -18.95 -10.03
C GLY A 227 -27.50 -19.39 -11.42
N VAL A 228 -27.43 -18.52 -12.42
CA VAL A 228 -27.79 -18.83 -13.81
C VAL A 228 -26.64 -19.47 -14.54
N GLU A 229 -26.87 -20.65 -15.12
CA GLU A 229 -25.93 -21.32 -16.01
C GLU A 229 -26.02 -20.71 -17.41
N THR A 230 -24.86 -20.38 -18.00
CA THR A 230 -24.77 -19.91 -19.39
C THR A 230 -24.31 -21.05 -20.28
N ALA A 231 -25.06 -21.31 -21.35
CA ALA A 231 -24.76 -22.34 -22.34
C ALA A 231 -23.64 -21.88 -23.30
#